data_5656782f8fe4454e020613d6e7255d15
#
_entry.id   5656782f8fe4454e020613d6e7255d15
#
_cell.length_a   1.000
_cell.length_b   1.000
_cell.length_c   1.000
_cell.angle_alpha   90.00
_cell.angle_beta   90.00
_cell.angle_gamma   90.00
#
_symmetry.space_group_name_H-M   'P 1'
#
loop_
_entity.id
_entity.type
_entity.pdbx_description
1 polymer ?
#
loop_
_entity_poly.entity_id
_entity_poly.type
_entity_poly.pdbx_seq_one_letter_code
_entity_poly.pdbx_strand_id
1 'polypeptide(L)'
;MVSGADQDDGQVNLPLGVSVALGEIAIMVAVSVLVKLVASDIDTVTVLLFRYALCLPLLVVVAVWQRGGKALSITAPGTLAIRIVTGLISLACFYAALDLMALSLVTVLFQTLTLFVTFLAPVLLGERVGWRRWTAVVTGFGGTMLLLNPSAAGWTMAGVLFGLGSPFFGAMMMIALRRLGRRDSPATTAVWHNASGAAIFAVIVLASGAKMPSTSTDVGILVAVGLLSSFQQFGLAFSHKLVPASILAPLHYLAIPMGIGAGILLFGEVLTPETVIGSAIIIASSIFILRRERQLRGTAGGR
;
A
#
# COMPACT_ATOMS: atom_id res chain seq x y z
N MET A 1 -27.39 34.68 21.43
CA MET A 1 -27.86 33.68 20.43
C MET A 1 -26.72 33.46 19.45
N VAL A 2 -25.89 32.49 19.70
CA VAL A 2 -24.82 32.06 18.78
C VAL A 2 -25.32 30.76 18.14
N SER A 3 -25.65 30.90 16.86
CA SER A 3 -26.10 29.83 16.00
C SER A 3 -25.05 28.75 15.93
N GLY A 4 -25.48 27.50 16.22
CA GLY A 4 -24.65 26.31 16.09
C GLY A 4 -24.11 26.17 14.66
N ALA A 5 -22.81 26.05 14.54
CA ALA A 5 -22.19 25.55 13.32
C ALA A 5 -22.64 24.12 13.15
N ASP A 6 -23.41 23.87 12.10
CA ASP A 6 -23.71 22.53 11.59
C ASP A 6 -22.39 21.78 11.41
N GLN A 7 -22.10 20.87 12.33
CA GLN A 7 -21.21 19.77 12.04
C GLN A 7 -21.98 18.92 11.01
N ASP A 8 -21.55 19.03 9.78
CA ASP A 8 -21.92 18.12 8.70
C ASP A 8 -21.46 16.71 9.13
N ASP A 9 -22.35 16.02 9.85
CA ASP A 9 -22.23 14.59 10.16
C ASP A 9 -22.32 13.85 8.83
N GLY A 10 -21.19 13.80 8.14
CA GLY A 10 -21.02 13.01 6.93
C GLY A 10 -21.56 11.60 7.21
N GLN A 11 -22.75 11.33 6.67
CA GLN A 11 -23.50 10.09 6.90
C GLN A 11 -22.55 8.92 6.67
N VAL A 12 -22.16 8.23 7.75
CA VAL A 12 -21.36 7.01 7.72
C VAL A 12 -22.18 5.97 6.96
N ASN A 13 -21.92 5.84 5.67
CA ASN A 13 -22.53 4.80 4.85
C ASN A 13 -21.68 3.54 4.91
N LEU A 14 -21.82 2.80 6.03
CA LEU A 14 -21.01 1.63 6.32
C LEU A 14 -21.09 0.55 5.22
N PRO A 15 -22.28 0.17 4.68
CA PRO A 15 -22.34 -0.84 3.62
C PRO A 15 -21.60 -0.41 2.35
N LEU A 16 -21.82 0.81 1.90
CA LEU A 16 -21.16 1.34 0.70
C LEU A 16 -19.64 1.45 0.91
N GLY A 17 -19.21 1.99 2.03
CA GLY A 17 -17.77 2.15 2.30
C GLY A 17 -17.04 0.82 2.44
N VAL A 18 -17.65 -0.19 3.05
CA VAL A 18 -17.11 -1.56 3.11
C VAL A 18 -17.06 -2.20 1.72
N SER A 19 -18.12 -2.07 0.91
CA SER A 19 -18.15 -2.61 -0.45
C SER A 19 -17.07 -1.99 -1.35
N VAL A 20 -16.88 -0.67 -1.26
CA VAL A 20 -15.80 0.04 -1.98
C VAL A 20 -14.42 -0.45 -1.53
N ALA A 21 -14.22 -0.64 -0.22
CA ALA A 21 -12.96 -1.15 0.31
C ALA A 21 -12.68 -2.59 -0.15
N LEU A 22 -13.68 -3.46 -0.19
CA LEU A 22 -13.52 -4.82 -0.70
C LEU A 22 -13.18 -4.80 -2.20
N GLY A 23 -13.83 -3.94 -2.98
CA GLY A 23 -13.52 -3.76 -4.40
C GLY A 23 -12.10 -3.23 -4.63
N GLU A 24 -11.66 -2.27 -3.85
CA GLU A 24 -10.29 -1.74 -3.89
C GLU A 24 -9.24 -2.80 -3.56
N ILE A 25 -9.47 -3.62 -2.53
CA ILE A 25 -8.59 -4.73 -2.15
C ILE A 25 -8.52 -5.78 -3.29
N ALA A 26 -9.66 -6.11 -3.88
CA ALA A 26 -9.71 -7.03 -5.03
C ALA A 26 -8.92 -6.49 -6.23
N ILE A 27 -9.06 -5.19 -6.54
CA ILE A 27 -8.29 -4.52 -7.59
C ILE A 27 -6.79 -4.54 -7.25
N MET A 28 -6.41 -4.30 -6.00
CA MET A 28 -5.02 -4.35 -5.57
C MET A 28 -4.40 -5.74 -5.83
N VAL A 29 -5.11 -6.81 -5.50
CA VAL A 29 -4.65 -8.18 -5.78
C VAL A 29 -4.59 -8.44 -7.28
N ALA A 30 -5.60 -8.01 -8.04
CA ALA A 30 -5.62 -8.15 -9.50
C ALA A 30 -4.44 -7.41 -10.15
N VAL A 31 -4.10 -6.21 -9.72
CA VAL A 31 -2.90 -5.48 -10.17
C VAL A 31 -1.64 -6.29 -9.87
N SER A 32 -1.52 -6.87 -8.67
CA SER A 32 -0.35 -7.70 -8.31
C SER A 32 -0.23 -8.94 -9.19
N VAL A 33 -1.35 -9.57 -9.55
CA VAL A 33 -1.41 -10.68 -10.52
C VAL A 33 -0.92 -10.24 -11.89
N LEU A 34 -1.46 -9.11 -12.42
CA LEU A 34 -1.06 -8.60 -13.72
C LEU A 34 0.43 -8.25 -13.79
N VAL A 35 0.95 -7.62 -12.74
CA VAL A 35 2.38 -7.31 -12.63
C VAL A 35 3.21 -8.60 -12.65
N LYS A 36 2.80 -9.62 -11.89
CA LYS A 36 3.51 -10.90 -11.87
C LYS A 36 3.45 -11.63 -13.20
N LEU A 37 2.37 -11.51 -13.97
CA LEU A 37 2.23 -12.12 -15.29
C LEU A 37 3.22 -11.57 -16.32
N VAL A 38 3.62 -10.31 -16.22
CA VAL A 38 4.55 -9.67 -17.17
C VAL A 38 5.98 -9.57 -16.63
N ALA A 39 6.23 -10.00 -15.40
CA ALA A 39 7.51 -9.82 -14.73
C ALA A 39 8.69 -10.51 -15.46
N SER A 40 8.44 -11.62 -16.18
CA SER A 40 9.48 -12.32 -16.96
C SER A 40 9.85 -11.58 -18.26
N ASP A 41 8.94 -10.80 -18.82
CA ASP A 41 9.05 -10.24 -20.17
C ASP A 41 9.35 -8.75 -20.18
N ILE A 42 8.93 -8.02 -19.14
CA ILE A 42 9.03 -6.56 -19.02
C ILE A 42 9.72 -6.20 -17.72
N ASP A 43 10.71 -5.33 -17.81
CA ASP A 43 11.43 -4.86 -16.61
C ASP A 43 10.49 -4.11 -15.64
N THR A 44 10.67 -4.37 -14.36
CA THR A 44 9.89 -3.74 -13.26
C THR A 44 9.81 -2.21 -13.39
N VAL A 45 10.89 -1.56 -13.84
CA VAL A 45 10.91 -0.09 -14.01
C VAL A 45 9.97 0.40 -15.12
N THR A 46 9.80 -0.40 -16.18
CA THR A 46 8.84 -0.12 -17.26
C THR A 46 7.39 -0.27 -16.76
N VAL A 47 7.11 -1.32 -16.00
CA VAL A 47 5.78 -1.52 -15.38
C VAL A 47 5.44 -0.35 -14.46
N LEU A 48 6.40 0.11 -13.66
CA LEU A 48 6.23 1.27 -12.77
C LEU A 48 6.00 2.57 -13.55
N LEU A 49 6.72 2.78 -14.66
CA LEU A 49 6.50 3.94 -15.54
C LEU A 49 5.04 3.99 -16.02
N PHE A 50 4.56 2.91 -16.64
CA PHE A 50 3.19 2.84 -17.14
C PHE A 50 2.16 3.03 -16.03
N ARG A 51 2.36 2.38 -14.87
CA ARG A 51 1.48 2.53 -13.71
C ARG A 51 1.38 3.98 -13.26
N TYR A 52 2.50 4.66 -13.06
CA TYR A 52 2.50 6.04 -12.59
C TYR A 52 1.95 7.01 -13.65
N ALA A 53 2.34 6.85 -14.91
CA ALA A 53 1.90 7.71 -16.00
C ALA A 53 0.39 7.61 -16.25
N LEU A 54 -0.15 6.40 -16.28
CA LEU A 54 -1.58 6.18 -16.55
C LEU A 54 -2.48 6.51 -15.35
N CYS A 55 -1.95 6.55 -14.13
CA CYS A 55 -2.69 7.06 -12.98
C CYS A 55 -2.89 8.59 -13.01
N LEU A 56 -2.00 9.33 -13.65
CA LEU A 56 -1.99 10.79 -13.60
C LEU A 56 -3.27 11.45 -14.13
N PRO A 57 -3.81 11.10 -15.31
CA PRO A 57 -4.97 11.79 -15.87
C PRO A 57 -6.16 11.81 -14.90
N LEU A 58 -6.51 10.66 -14.32
CA LEU A 58 -7.62 10.56 -13.38
C LEU A 58 -7.35 11.36 -12.11
N LEU A 59 -6.14 11.26 -11.55
CA LEU A 59 -5.78 11.97 -10.31
C LEU A 59 -5.76 13.48 -10.50
N VAL A 60 -5.29 13.97 -11.66
CA VAL A 60 -5.32 15.41 -12.00
C VAL A 60 -6.76 15.89 -12.12
N VAL A 61 -7.62 15.16 -12.83
CA VAL A 61 -9.04 15.50 -12.94
C VAL A 61 -9.69 15.61 -11.56
N VAL A 62 -9.47 14.62 -10.68
CA VAL A 62 -10.01 14.63 -9.31
C VAL A 62 -9.45 15.80 -8.49
N ALA A 63 -8.16 16.09 -8.58
CA ALA A 63 -7.54 17.18 -7.85
C ALA A 63 -8.06 18.54 -8.33
N VAL A 64 -8.20 18.76 -9.63
CA VAL A 64 -8.75 19.98 -10.21
C VAL A 64 -10.23 20.13 -9.84
N TRP A 65 -11.01 19.07 -9.92
CA TRP A 65 -12.42 19.09 -9.54
C TRP A 65 -12.62 19.44 -8.06
N GLN A 66 -11.74 18.94 -7.17
CA GLN A 66 -11.84 19.21 -5.73
C GLN A 66 -11.29 20.57 -5.31
N ARG A 67 -10.29 21.12 -5.99
CA ARG A 67 -9.52 22.29 -5.53
C ARG A 67 -9.36 23.41 -6.57
N GLY A 68 -9.83 23.23 -7.78
CA GLY A 68 -9.71 24.22 -8.86
C GLY A 68 -8.24 24.63 -9.08
N GLY A 69 -7.99 25.93 -9.15
CA GLY A 69 -6.64 26.49 -9.36
C GLY A 69 -5.60 26.17 -8.26
N LYS A 70 -6.03 25.64 -7.10
CA LYS A 70 -5.15 25.22 -6.01
C LYS A 70 -4.83 23.72 -6.06
N ALA A 71 -5.18 23.00 -7.13
CA ALA A 71 -4.99 21.57 -7.26
C ALA A 71 -3.53 21.09 -7.05
N LEU A 72 -2.55 21.92 -7.39
CA LEU A 72 -1.13 21.60 -7.28
C LEU A 72 -0.42 22.33 -6.12
N SER A 73 -1.14 23.14 -5.34
CA SER A 73 -0.56 23.92 -4.24
C SER A 73 -0.17 23.04 -3.05
N ILE A 74 1.09 23.12 -2.62
CA ILE A 74 1.68 22.37 -1.51
C ILE A 74 2.18 23.33 -0.43
N THR A 75 1.90 23.02 0.82
CA THR A 75 2.34 23.81 1.98
C THR A 75 3.54 23.18 2.71
N ALA A 76 3.76 21.87 2.56
CA ALA A 76 4.82 21.15 3.24
C ALA A 76 5.72 20.35 2.25
N PRO A 77 6.52 21.04 1.40
CA PRO A 77 7.27 20.38 0.32
C PRO A 77 8.30 19.33 0.83
N GLY A 78 8.97 19.60 1.94
CA GLY A 78 9.93 18.64 2.52
C GLY A 78 9.27 17.32 2.96
N THR A 79 8.09 17.39 3.59
CA THR A 79 7.34 16.19 3.97
C THR A 79 6.81 15.47 2.75
N LEU A 80 6.39 16.22 1.71
CA LEU A 80 5.99 15.64 0.44
C LEU A 80 7.14 14.90 -0.24
N ALA A 81 8.35 15.46 -0.26
CA ALA A 81 9.53 14.80 -0.81
C ALA A 81 9.82 13.45 -0.12
N ILE A 82 9.77 13.41 1.22
CA ILE A 82 9.91 12.16 1.98
C ILE A 82 8.83 11.15 1.57
N ARG A 83 7.56 11.58 1.46
CA ARG A 83 6.47 10.72 1.01
C ARG A 83 6.70 10.17 -0.40
N ILE A 84 7.17 11.02 -1.33
CA ILE A 84 7.44 10.62 -2.70
C ILE A 84 8.56 9.57 -2.72
N VAL A 85 9.71 9.88 -2.16
CA VAL A 85 10.87 8.99 -2.18
C VAL A 85 10.55 7.64 -1.53
N THR A 86 10.01 7.65 -0.31
CA THR A 86 9.71 6.40 0.40
C THR A 86 8.61 5.60 -0.29
N GLY A 87 7.61 6.26 -0.86
CA GLY A 87 6.53 5.59 -1.59
C GLY A 87 6.99 4.99 -2.92
N LEU A 88 7.86 5.68 -3.66
CA LEU A 88 8.45 5.15 -4.90
C LEU A 88 9.32 3.93 -4.62
N ILE A 89 10.18 3.99 -3.59
CA ILE A 89 11.02 2.86 -3.18
C ILE A 89 10.14 1.69 -2.72
N SER A 90 9.13 1.95 -1.90
CA SER A 90 8.20 0.92 -1.42
C SER A 90 7.55 0.14 -2.56
N LEU A 91 7.01 0.85 -3.55
CA LEU A 91 6.33 0.22 -4.67
C LEU A 91 7.31 -0.49 -5.62
N ALA A 92 8.49 0.10 -5.86
CA ALA A 92 9.55 -0.54 -6.62
C ALA A 92 9.99 -1.86 -5.97
N CYS A 93 10.19 -1.86 -4.65
CA CYS A 93 10.48 -3.07 -3.89
C CYS A 93 9.34 -4.09 -3.98
N PHE A 94 8.08 -3.64 -3.90
CA PHE A 94 6.92 -4.54 -4.02
C PHE A 94 6.89 -5.25 -5.37
N TYR A 95 7.07 -4.52 -6.47
CA TYR A 95 7.05 -5.09 -7.81
C TYR A 95 8.27 -5.95 -8.09
N ALA A 96 9.47 -5.54 -7.62
CA ALA A 96 10.66 -6.38 -7.71
C ALA A 96 10.53 -7.68 -6.88
N ALA A 97 9.84 -7.65 -5.75
CA ALA A 97 9.54 -8.85 -4.98
C ALA A 97 8.57 -9.78 -5.72
N LEU A 98 7.57 -9.24 -6.42
CA LEU A 98 6.64 -10.05 -7.24
C LEU A 98 7.35 -10.77 -8.39
N ASP A 99 8.39 -10.18 -8.95
CA ASP A 99 9.24 -10.82 -9.95
C ASP A 99 10.04 -12.00 -9.36
N LEU A 100 10.57 -11.83 -8.15
CA LEU A 100 11.53 -12.75 -7.53
C LEU A 100 10.92 -13.82 -6.62
N MET A 101 9.66 -13.67 -6.20
CA MET A 101 9.02 -14.51 -5.18
C MET A 101 7.58 -14.86 -5.55
N ALA A 102 7.03 -15.84 -4.82
CA ALA A 102 5.61 -16.21 -4.91
C ALA A 102 4.69 -15.03 -4.56
N LEU A 103 3.59 -14.87 -5.32
CA LEU A 103 2.59 -13.82 -5.09
C LEU A 103 2.00 -13.89 -3.68
N SER A 104 1.70 -15.10 -3.22
CA SER A 104 1.21 -15.37 -1.87
C SER A 104 2.16 -14.81 -0.81
N LEU A 105 3.46 -15.11 -0.94
CA LEU A 105 4.48 -14.70 0.02
C LEU A 105 4.67 -13.18 0.04
N VAL A 106 4.76 -12.54 -1.13
CA VAL A 106 4.89 -11.07 -1.25
C VAL A 106 3.67 -10.37 -0.65
N THR A 107 2.46 -10.88 -0.91
CA THR A 107 1.23 -10.31 -0.35
C THR A 107 1.20 -10.38 1.17
N VAL A 108 1.62 -11.50 1.76
CA VAL A 108 1.72 -11.65 3.21
C VAL A 108 2.79 -10.73 3.80
N LEU A 109 3.97 -10.67 3.19
CA LEU A 109 5.06 -9.80 3.64
C LEU A 109 4.65 -8.33 3.63
N PHE A 110 3.90 -7.89 2.62
CA PHE A 110 3.41 -6.51 2.56
C PHE A 110 2.53 -6.14 3.75
N GLN A 111 1.79 -7.08 4.32
CA GLN A 111 0.94 -6.82 5.49
C GLN A 111 1.73 -6.57 6.79
N THR A 112 3.04 -6.86 6.80
CA THR A 112 3.93 -6.45 7.91
C THR A 112 4.11 -4.94 8.01
N LEU A 113 3.59 -4.17 7.05
CA LEU A 113 3.57 -2.71 7.06
C LEU A 113 3.04 -2.16 8.39
N THR A 114 2.00 -2.75 8.96
CA THR A 114 1.45 -2.36 10.27
C THR A 114 2.47 -2.54 11.40
N LEU A 115 3.27 -3.61 11.35
CA LEU A 115 4.33 -3.88 12.31
C LEU A 115 5.43 -2.81 12.20
N PHE A 116 5.86 -2.50 10.97
CA PHE A 116 6.86 -1.45 10.72
C PHE A 116 6.36 -0.05 11.10
N VAL A 117 5.08 0.28 10.85
CA VAL A 117 4.51 1.56 11.33
C VAL A 117 4.61 1.66 12.85
N THR A 118 4.26 0.59 13.58
CA THR A 118 4.33 0.56 15.04
C THR A 118 5.77 0.62 15.55
N PHE A 119 6.69 -0.07 14.87
CA PHE A 119 8.13 -0.07 15.16
C PHE A 119 8.76 1.32 14.97
N LEU A 120 8.41 2.01 13.89
CA LEU A 120 8.97 3.32 13.54
C LEU A 120 8.29 4.50 14.26
N ALA A 121 7.08 4.33 14.79
CA ALA A 121 6.32 5.41 15.43
C ALA A 121 7.06 6.11 16.58
N PRO A 122 7.76 5.43 17.50
CA PRO A 122 8.54 6.09 18.56
C PRO A 122 9.64 6.99 18.00
N VAL A 123 10.37 6.52 16.99
CA VAL A 123 11.51 7.23 16.42
C VAL A 123 11.06 8.41 15.55
N LEU A 124 10.08 8.18 14.69
CA LEU A 124 9.67 9.17 13.69
C LEU A 124 8.57 10.11 14.18
N LEU A 125 7.70 9.68 15.10
CA LEU A 125 6.58 10.50 15.60
C LEU A 125 6.73 10.89 17.06
N GLY A 126 7.70 10.33 17.78
CA GLY A 126 7.83 10.54 19.24
C GLY A 126 6.70 9.89 20.05
N GLU A 127 5.96 8.96 19.45
CA GLU A 127 4.84 8.28 20.10
C GLU A 127 5.35 7.25 21.13
N ARG A 128 4.72 7.19 22.30
CA ARG A 128 5.03 6.16 23.29
C ARG A 128 4.29 4.86 22.91
N VAL A 129 5.05 3.85 22.50
CA VAL A 129 4.53 2.51 22.23
C VAL A 129 4.62 1.69 23.51
N GLY A 130 3.46 1.30 24.06
CA GLY A 130 3.42 0.48 25.28
C GLY A 130 3.92 -0.96 25.03
N TRP A 131 4.37 -1.64 26.12
CA TRP A 131 4.98 -2.97 26.04
C TRP A 131 4.12 -4.01 25.29
N ARG A 132 2.77 -3.95 25.45
CA ARG A 132 1.85 -4.86 24.75
C ARG A 132 1.88 -4.73 23.22
N ARG A 133 2.10 -3.52 22.69
CA ARG A 133 2.29 -3.32 21.25
C ARG A 133 3.66 -3.82 20.80
N TRP A 134 4.69 -3.66 21.64
CA TRP A 134 6.01 -4.21 21.37
C TRP A 134 6.02 -5.74 21.32
N THR A 135 5.32 -6.43 22.24
CA THR A 135 5.20 -7.89 22.16
C THR A 135 4.52 -8.33 20.87
N ALA A 136 3.46 -7.65 20.43
CA ALA A 136 2.82 -7.96 19.16
C ALA A 136 3.73 -7.73 17.95
N VAL A 137 4.55 -6.67 17.96
CA VAL A 137 5.55 -6.41 16.91
C VAL A 137 6.56 -7.55 16.83
N VAL A 138 7.14 -7.95 17.99
CA VAL A 138 8.12 -9.05 18.05
C VAL A 138 7.49 -10.37 17.59
N THR A 139 6.28 -10.69 18.05
CA THR A 139 5.55 -11.90 17.62
C THR A 139 5.26 -11.87 16.11
N GLY A 140 4.82 -10.73 15.57
CA GLY A 140 4.56 -10.57 14.14
C GLY A 140 5.82 -10.75 13.28
N PHE A 141 6.95 -10.20 13.70
CA PHE A 141 8.23 -10.47 13.04
C PHE A 141 8.69 -11.91 13.19
N GLY A 142 8.40 -12.58 14.31
CA GLY A 142 8.58 -14.03 14.45
C GLY A 142 7.79 -14.82 13.43
N GLY A 143 6.52 -14.45 13.18
CA GLY A 143 5.71 -15.01 12.08
C GLY A 143 6.31 -14.74 10.71
N THR A 144 6.90 -13.56 10.50
CA THR A 144 7.61 -13.23 9.26
C THR A 144 8.85 -14.10 9.05
N MET A 145 9.62 -14.37 10.09
CA MET A 145 10.79 -15.26 10.03
C MET A 145 10.38 -16.70 9.68
N LEU A 146 9.23 -17.15 10.19
CA LEU A 146 8.69 -18.47 9.85
C LEU A 146 8.32 -18.58 8.35
N LEU A 147 7.79 -17.50 7.77
CA LEU A 147 7.50 -17.42 6.32
C LEU A 147 8.75 -17.48 5.45
N LEU A 148 9.84 -16.90 5.92
CA LEU A 148 11.09 -16.78 5.18
C LEU A 148 11.95 -18.06 5.35
N ASN A 149 11.34 -19.23 5.14
CA ASN A 149 12.06 -20.49 5.18
C ASN A 149 13.02 -20.62 3.98
N PRO A 150 14.35 -20.62 4.19
CA PRO A 150 15.34 -20.71 3.12
C PRO A 150 15.26 -22.00 2.29
N SER A 151 14.62 -23.04 2.83
CA SER A 151 14.43 -24.32 2.15
C SER A 151 13.23 -24.34 1.21
N ALA A 152 12.40 -23.29 1.20
CA ALA A 152 11.24 -23.21 0.32
C ALA A 152 11.65 -22.90 -1.12
N ALA A 153 11.00 -23.55 -2.09
CA ALA A 153 11.18 -23.25 -3.50
C ALA A 153 10.83 -21.77 -3.78
N GLY A 154 11.66 -21.09 -4.60
CA GLY A 154 11.45 -19.69 -4.97
C GLY A 154 11.95 -18.66 -3.93
N TRP A 155 12.69 -19.10 -2.90
CA TRP A 155 13.33 -18.18 -1.95
C TRP A 155 14.63 -17.62 -2.53
N THR A 156 14.76 -16.30 -2.55
CA THR A 156 15.99 -15.60 -2.92
C THR A 156 16.27 -14.49 -1.90
N MET A 157 17.54 -14.27 -1.58
CA MET A 157 17.92 -13.17 -0.68
C MET A 157 17.46 -11.80 -1.20
N ALA A 158 17.58 -11.56 -2.51
CA ALA A 158 17.09 -10.34 -3.14
C ALA A 158 15.57 -10.19 -3.00
N GLY A 159 14.81 -11.27 -3.24
CA GLY A 159 13.36 -11.28 -3.04
C GLY A 159 12.96 -10.95 -1.61
N VAL A 160 13.65 -11.51 -0.61
CA VAL A 160 13.42 -11.20 0.81
C VAL A 160 13.73 -9.73 1.13
N LEU A 161 14.85 -9.20 0.64
CA LEU A 161 15.22 -7.81 0.84
C LEU A 161 14.18 -6.85 0.24
N PHE A 162 13.72 -7.11 -0.98
CA PHE A 162 12.66 -6.34 -1.60
C PHE A 162 11.30 -6.56 -0.91
N GLY A 163 10.97 -7.81 -0.57
CA GLY A 163 9.72 -8.16 0.11
C GLY A 163 9.56 -7.50 1.48
N LEU A 164 10.64 -7.35 2.26
CA LEU A 164 10.65 -6.62 3.53
C LEU A 164 10.91 -5.11 3.34
N GLY A 165 11.67 -4.72 2.34
CA GLY A 165 11.90 -3.32 1.99
C GLY A 165 10.61 -2.60 1.63
N SER A 166 9.72 -3.26 0.91
CA SER A 166 8.42 -2.69 0.53
C SER A 166 7.60 -2.22 1.74
N PRO A 167 7.23 -3.05 2.71
CA PRO A 167 6.47 -2.61 3.89
C PRO A 167 7.25 -1.65 4.79
N PHE A 168 8.57 -1.76 4.86
CA PHE A 168 9.41 -0.82 5.61
C PHE A 168 9.31 0.61 5.06
N PHE A 169 9.61 0.79 3.78
CA PHE A 169 9.49 2.11 3.13
C PHE A 169 8.02 2.55 3.03
N GLY A 170 7.09 1.61 2.86
CA GLY A 170 5.65 1.87 2.93
C GLY A 170 5.22 2.44 4.29
N ALA A 171 5.78 1.94 5.39
CA ALA A 171 5.51 2.47 6.72
C ALA A 171 6.04 3.91 6.89
N MET A 172 7.24 4.20 6.37
CA MET A 172 7.78 5.57 6.34
C MET A 172 6.88 6.50 5.51
N MET A 173 6.43 6.05 4.34
CA MET A 173 5.48 6.78 3.49
C MET A 173 4.18 7.05 4.24
N MET A 174 3.60 6.07 4.94
CA MET A 174 2.37 6.24 5.72
C MET A 174 2.53 7.24 6.87
N ILE A 175 3.68 7.24 7.53
CA ILE A 175 3.99 8.22 8.58
C ILE A 175 4.11 9.63 7.97
N ALA A 176 4.79 9.77 6.84
CA ALA A 176 4.86 11.05 6.12
C ALA A 176 3.46 11.52 5.68
N LEU A 177 2.63 10.61 5.17
CA LEU A 177 1.26 10.91 4.74
C LEU A 177 0.37 11.38 5.90
N ARG A 178 0.51 10.78 7.10
CA ARG A 178 -0.20 11.26 8.32
C ARG A 178 0.17 12.69 8.68
N ARG A 179 1.44 13.09 8.50
CA ARG A 179 1.89 14.46 8.72
C ARG A 179 1.35 15.42 7.66
N LEU A 180 1.36 14.99 6.39
CA LEU A 180 0.89 15.77 5.26
C LEU A 180 -0.62 16.03 5.32
N GLY A 181 -1.43 15.04 5.67
CA GLY A 181 -2.89 15.12 5.70
C GLY A 181 -3.45 16.19 6.66
N ARG A 182 -2.60 16.74 7.53
CA ARG A 182 -2.95 17.89 8.39
C ARG A 182 -2.76 19.25 7.69
N ARG A 183 -2.08 19.30 6.56
CA ARG A 183 -1.65 20.53 5.88
C ARG A 183 -2.05 20.58 4.41
N ASP A 184 -1.98 19.45 3.71
CA ASP A 184 -2.14 19.34 2.27
C ASP A 184 -3.24 18.35 1.89
N SER A 185 -3.90 18.60 0.76
CA SER A 185 -4.96 17.71 0.25
C SER A 185 -4.39 16.36 -0.19
N PRO A 186 -5.05 15.24 0.16
CA PRO A 186 -4.67 13.92 -0.33
C PRO A 186 -4.61 13.81 -1.86
N ALA A 187 -5.56 14.45 -2.57
CA ALA A 187 -5.58 14.46 -4.03
C ALA A 187 -4.34 15.16 -4.62
N THR A 188 -3.98 16.33 -4.10
CA THR A 188 -2.78 17.07 -4.52
C THR A 188 -1.51 16.26 -4.28
N THR A 189 -1.37 15.65 -3.10
CA THR A 189 -0.18 14.84 -2.78
C THR A 189 -0.10 13.57 -3.63
N ALA A 190 -1.24 13.00 -4.04
CA ALA A 190 -1.28 11.86 -4.97
C ALA A 190 -0.84 12.26 -6.37
N VAL A 191 -1.27 13.43 -6.88
CA VAL A 191 -0.81 13.95 -8.19
C VAL A 191 0.71 14.11 -8.19
N TRP A 192 1.28 14.80 -7.20
CA TRP A 192 2.72 15.01 -7.12
C TRP A 192 3.50 13.69 -7.01
N HIS A 193 3.00 12.74 -6.23
CA HIS A 193 3.62 11.42 -6.10
C HIS A 193 3.66 10.66 -7.44
N ASN A 194 2.52 10.62 -8.16
CA ASN A 194 2.46 9.91 -9.43
C ASN A 194 3.22 10.65 -10.54
N ALA A 195 3.19 11.98 -10.57
CA ALA A 195 3.97 12.77 -11.52
C ALA A 195 5.47 12.59 -11.32
N SER A 196 5.94 12.65 -10.07
CA SER A 196 7.35 12.39 -9.76
C SER A 196 7.75 10.95 -10.10
N GLY A 197 6.88 9.97 -9.82
CA GLY A 197 7.11 8.57 -10.19
C GLY A 197 7.21 8.40 -11.71
N ALA A 198 6.28 8.94 -12.47
CA ALA A 198 6.31 8.89 -13.93
C ALA A 198 7.60 9.52 -14.49
N ALA A 199 7.99 10.70 -13.99
CA ALA A 199 9.21 11.38 -14.44
C ALA A 199 10.48 10.59 -14.11
N ILE A 200 10.61 10.10 -12.86
CA ILE A 200 11.80 9.35 -12.41
C ILE A 200 11.91 8.04 -13.18
N PHE A 201 10.84 7.26 -13.29
CA PHE A 201 10.89 5.99 -14.00
C PHE A 201 11.02 6.17 -15.51
N ALA A 202 10.52 7.26 -16.11
CA ALA A 202 10.82 7.59 -17.50
C ALA A 202 12.33 7.81 -17.73
N VAL A 203 12.98 8.58 -16.85
CA VAL A 203 14.44 8.79 -16.93
C VAL A 203 15.20 7.47 -16.76
N ILE A 204 14.80 6.62 -15.80
CA ILE A 204 15.44 5.32 -15.57
C ILE A 204 15.29 4.41 -16.80
N VAL A 205 14.08 4.29 -17.35
CA VAL A 205 13.82 3.48 -18.56
C VAL A 205 14.65 3.95 -19.75
N LEU A 206 14.71 5.26 -19.98
CA LEU A 206 15.51 5.84 -21.07
C LEU A 206 17.02 5.63 -20.87
N ALA A 207 17.50 5.71 -19.62
CA ALA A 207 18.92 5.59 -19.31
C ALA A 207 19.40 4.13 -19.27
N SER A 208 18.54 3.19 -18.81
CA SER A 208 18.92 1.78 -18.66
C SER A 208 18.68 0.94 -19.93
N GLY A 209 17.95 1.46 -20.92
CA GLY A 209 17.51 0.66 -22.06
C GLY A 209 16.56 -0.48 -21.65
N ALA A 210 15.78 -0.26 -20.60
CA ALA A 210 14.86 -1.26 -20.05
C ALA A 210 13.90 -1.81 -21.12
N LYS A 211 13.57 -3.10 -20.99
CA LYS A 211 12.68 -3.79 -21.91
C LYS A 211 11.31 -3.11 -21.97
N MET A 212 10.94 -2.67 -23.17
CA MET A 212 9.61 -2.14 -23.47
C MET A 212 8.66 -3.25 -23.90
N PRO A 213 7.34 -3.06 -23.77
CA PRO A 213 6.37 -4.03 -24.22
C PRO A 213 6.53 -4.30 -25.72
N SER A 214 6.65 -5.57 -26.09
CA SER A 214 6.88 -6.00 -27.48
C SER A 214 5.61 -6.51 -28.17
N THR A 215 4.62 -6.94 -27.38
CA THR A 215 3.36 -7.49 -27.89
C THR A 215 2.17 -6.58 -27.53
N SER A 216 1.07 -6.70 -28.28
CA SER A 216 -0.18 -6.02 -27.96
C SER A 216 -0.76 -6.49 -26.62
N THR A 217 -0.51 -7.74 -26.25
CA THR A 217 -0.91 -8.31 -24.95
C THR A 217 -0.18 -7.61 -23.81
N ASP A 218 1.14 -7.41 -23.92
CA ASP A 218 1.93 -6.72 -22.90
C ASP A 218 1.44 -5.28 -22.70
N VAL A 219 1.21 -4.56 -23.82
CA VAL A 219 0.66 -3.20 -23.76
C VAL A 219 -0.72 -3.21 -23.09
N GLY A 220 -1.58 -4.17 -23.43
CA GLY A 220 -2.89 -4.33 -22.80
C GLY A 220 -2.80 -4.55 -21.28
N ILE A 221 -1.88 -5.40 -20.84
CA ILE A 221 -1.66 -5.66 -19.40
C ILE A 221 -1.13 -4.40 -18.71
N LEU A 222 -0.15 -3.70 -19.28
CA LEU A 222 0.38 -2.47 -18.69
C LEU A 222 -0.68 -1.37 -18.59
N VAL A 223 -1.53 -1.22 -19.60
CA VAL A 223 -2.67 -0.30 -19.57
C VAL A 223 -3.65 -0.70 -18.48
N ALA A 224 -3.98 -1.99 -18.37
CA ALA A 224 -4.83 -2.51 -17.29
C ALA A 224 -4.24 -2.24 -15.91
N VAL A 225 -2.93 -2.47 -15.71
CA VAL A 225 -2.22 -2.14 -14.45
C VAL A 225 -2.37 -0.66 -14.09
N GLY A 226 -2.16 0.24 -15.06
CA GLY A 226 -2.27 1.67 -14.83
C GLY A 226 -3.70 2.11 -14.49
N LEU A 227 -4.68 1.68 -15.29
CA LEU A 227 -6.09 2.03 -15.09
C LEU A 227 -6.64 1.45 -13.78
N LEU A 228 -6.41 0.16 -13.52
CA LEU A 228 -6.84 -0.48 -12.26
C LEU A 228 -6.18 0.18 -11.05
N SER A 229 -4.90 0.54 -11.14
CA SER A 229 -4.23 1.28 -10.06
C SER A 229 -4.85 2.66 -9.80
N SER A 230 -5.37 3.32 -10.83
CA SER A 230 -6.11 4.58 -10.69
C SER A 230 -7.41 4.37 -9.90
N PHE A 231 -8.19 3.36 -10.29
CA PHE A 231 -9.41 3.00 -9.57
C PHE A 231 -9.14 2.54 -8.14
N GLN A 232 -8.07 1.79 -7.91
CA GLN A 232 -7.63 1.37 -6.59
C GLN A 232 -7.32 2.57 -5.69
N GLN A 233 -6.55 3.54 -6.17
CA GLN A 233 -6.24 4.75 -5.39
C GLN A 233 -7.49 5.59 -5.10
N PHE A 234 -8.41 5.69 -6.08
CA PHE A 234 -9.68 6.38 -5.89
C PHE A 234 -10.57 5.63 -4.87
N GLY A 235 -10.72 4.32 -5.02
CA GLY A 235 -11.48 3.47 -4.10
C GLY A 235 -10.96 3.56 -2.66
N LEU A 236 -9.66 3.50 -2.48
CA LEU A 236 -9.00 3.69 -1.18
C LEU A 236 -9.33 5.06 -0.56
N ALA A 237 -9.19 6.14 -1.32
CA ALA A 237 -9.50 7.49 -0.84
C ALA A 237 -10.99 7.66 -0.54
N PHE A 238 -11.86 7.07 -1.34
CA PHE A 238 -13.31 7.17 -1.20
C PHE A 238 -13.83 6.35 -0.02
N SER A 239 -13.34 5.13 0.18
CA SER A 239 -13.72 4.30 1.34
C SER A 239 -13.37 4.97 2.66
N HIS A 240 -12.22 5.65 2.74
CA HIS A 240 -11.80 6.41 3.92
C HIS A 240 -12.64 7.67 4.22
N LYS A 241 -13.38 8.19 3.24
CA LYS A 241 -14.38 9.25 3.46
C LYS A 241 -15.67 8.71 4.06
N LEU A 242 -16.05 7.48 3.69
CA LEU A 242 -17.32 6.86 4.09
C LEU A 242 -17.23 6.11 5.40
N VAL A 243 -16.05 5.58 5.75
CA VAL A 243 -15.87 4.67 6.89
C VAL A 243 -14.57 4.98 7.63
N PRO A 244 -14.60 5.01 8.97
CA PRO A 244 -13.39 5.21 9.76
C PRO A 244 -12.29 4.18 9.43
N ALA A 245 -11.04 4.64 9.35
CA ALA A 245 -9.88 3.79 9.08
C ALA A 245 -9.79 2.58 10.03
N SER A 246 -10.37 2.70 11.21
CA SER A 246 -10.43 1.63 12.20
C SER A 246 -11.27 0.42 11.77
N ILE A 247 -12.24 0.59 10.88
CA ILE A 247 -13.03 -0.50 10.31
C ILE A 247 -12.34 -1.01 9.03
N LEU A 248 -11.77 -0.09 8.24
CA LEU A 248 -11.13 -0.44 6.98
C LEU A 248 -9.82 -1.23 7.16
N ALA A 249 -9.00 -0.87 8.15
CA ALA A 249 -7.71 -1.50 8.34
C ALA A 249 -7.76 -3.03 8.51
N PRO A 250 -8.69 -3.64 9.28
CA PRO A 250 -8.84 -5.09 9.31
C PRO A 250 -9.26 -5.71 7.98
N LEU A 251 -10.01 -4.99 7.13
CA LEU A 251 -10.44 -5.50 5.83
C LEU A 251 -9.25 -5.70 4.88
N HIS A 252 -8.22 -4.85 4.96
CA HIS A 252 -7.04 -5.00 4.12
C HIS A 252 -6.30 -6.35 4.31
N TYR A 253 -6.49 -7.04 5.46
CA TYR A 253 -5.95 -8.40 5.63
C TYR A 253 -6.63 -9.44 4.75
N LEU A 254 -7.81 -9.14 4.15
CA LEU A 254 -8.41 -10.00 3.13
C LEU A 254 -7.57 -10.11 1.85
N ALA A 255 -6.64 -9.18 1.63
CA ALA A 255 -5.65 -9.32 0.57
C ALA A 255 -4.82 -10.61 0.71
N ILE A 256 -4.58 -11.10 1.95
CA ILE A 256 -3.82 -12.33 2.19
C ILE A 256 -4.52 -13.55 1.58
N PRO A 257 -5.74 -13.93 2.01
CA PRO A 257 -6.40 -15.09 1.40
C PRO A 257 -6.67 -14.91 -0.09
N MET A 258 -6.93 -13.68 -0.56
CA MET A 258 -7.09 -13.41 -2.00
C MET A 258 -5.79 -13.58 -2.77
N GLY A 259 -4.66 -13.07 -2.25
CA GLY A 259 -3.34 -13.22 -2.85
C GLY A 259 -2.87 -14.68 -2.86
N ILE A 260 -3.09 -15.41 -1.76
CA ILE A 260 -2.82 -16.86 -1.68
C ILE A 260 -3.69 -17.62 -2.69
N GLY A 261 -4.99 -17.34 -2.73
CA GLY A 261 -5.90 -17.96 -3.69
C GLY A 261 -5.47 -17.70 -5.14
N ALA A 262 -5.12 -16.48 -5.48
CA ALA A 262 -4.62 -16.12 -6.81
C ALA A 262 -3.27 -16.82 -7.11
N GLY A 263 -2.37 -16.89 -6.14
CA GLY A 263 -1.09 -17.61 -6.27
C GLY A 263 -1.27 -19.09 -6.60
N ILE A 264 -2.15 -19.78 -5.88
CA ILE A 264 -2.46 -21.19 -6.13
C ILE A 264 -3.14 -21.37 -7.48
N LEU A 265 -4.20 -20.61 -7.77
CA LEU A 265 -5.05 -20.81 -8.94
C LEU A 265 -4.38 -20.42 -10.26
N LEU A 266 -3.60 -19.33 -10.26
CA LEU A 266 -3.04 -18.75 -11.49
C LEU A 266 -1.57 -19.10 -11.70
N PHE A 267 -0.82 -19.31 -10.61
CA PHE A 267 0.63 -19.56 -10.68
C PHE A 267 1.03 -20.93 -10.18
N GLY A 268 0.07 -21.78 -9.75
CA GLY A 268 0.35 -23.11 -9.22
C GLY A 268 1.20 -23.10 -7.95
N GLU A 269 1.12 -22.02 -7.16
CA GLU A 269 1.93 -21.89 -5.93
C GLU A 269 1.48 -22.93 -4.91
N VAL A 270 2.46 -23.56 -4.24
CA VAL A 270 2.19 -24.55 -3.19
C VAL A 270 2.14 -23.84 -1.84
N LEU A 271 1.02 -24.01 -1.15
CA LEU A 271 0.84 -23.44 0.19
C LEU A 271 1.54 -24.35 1.21
N THR A 272 2.60 -23.82 1.83
CA THR A 272 3.30 -24.56 2.88
C THR A 272 2.68 -24.27 4.27
N PRO A 273 2.80 -25.21 5.24
CA PRO A 273 2.34 -24.98 6.61
C PRO A 273 2.94 -23.72 7.23
N GLU A 274 4.20 -23.41 6.94
CA GLU A 274 4.89 -22.20 7.42
C GLU A 274 4.21 -20.94 6.89
N THR A 275 3.76 -20.95 5.64
CA THR A 275 3.02 -19.83 5.05
C THR A 275 1.69 -19.59 5.77
N VAL A 276 0.97 -20.65 6.09
CA VAL A 276 -0.31 -20.57 6.81
C VAL A 276 -0.10 -20.05 8.23
N ILE A 277 0.81 -20.65 8.97
CA ILE A 277 1.08 -20.31 10.38
C ILE A 277 1.65 -18.90 10.48
N GLY A 278 2.66 -18.58 9.66
CA GLY A 278 3.27 -17.24 9.64
C GLY A 278 2.28 -16.15 9.28
N SER A 279 1.42 -16.38 8.27
CA SER A 279 0.33 -15.45 7.91
C SER A 279 -0.65 -15.25 9.06
N ALA A 280 -1.07 -16.30 9.72
CA ALA A 280 -1.97 -16.22 10.88
C ALA A 280 -1.37 -15.42 12.03
N ILE A 281 -0.07 -15.61 12.31
CA ILE A 281 0.65 -14.84 13.36
C ILE A 281 0.71 -13.35 12.98
N ILE A 282 1.05 -13.02 11.73
CA ILE A 282 1.11 -11.63 11.25
C ILE A 282 -0.25 -10.95 11.34
N ILE A 283 -1.31 -11.63 10.89
CA ILE A 283 -2.70 -11.12 10.97
C ILE A 283 -3.09 -10.87 12.42
N ALA A 284 -2.91 -11.87 13.29
CA ALA A 284 -3.28 -11.76 14.71
C ALA A 284 -2.53 -10.63 15.42
N SER A 285 -1.22 -10.52 15.21
CA SER A 285 -0.36 -9.46 15.77
C SER A 285 -0.82 -8.07 15.30
N SER A 286 -1.09 -7.93 14.02
CA SER A 286 -1.51 -6.67 13.42
C SER A 286 -2.90 -6.24 13.88
N ILE A 287 -3.87 -7.17 13.95
CA ILE A 287 -5.20 -6.91 14.50
C ILE A 287 -5.11 -6.51 15.98
N PHE A 288 -4.25 -7.16 16.75
CA PHE A 288 -4.04 -6.80 18.16
C PHE A 288 -3.51 -5.37 18.30
N ILE A 289 -2.52 -4.97 17.49
CA ILE A 289 -1.98 -3.60 17.46
C ILE A 289 -3.10 -2.60 17.16
N LEU A 290 -3.89 -2.83 16.11
CA LEU A 290 -4.99 -1.95 15.70
C LEU A 290 -6.06 -1.83 16.80
N ARG A 291 -6.47 -2.93 17.42
CA ARG A 291 -7.44 -2.91 18.54
C ARG A 291 -6.91 -2.13 19.74
N ARG A 292 -5.63 -2.29 20.06
CA ARG A 292 -5.02 -1.58 21.19
C ARG A 292 -4.88 -0.08 20.92
N GLU A 293 -4.53 0.30 19.71
CA GLU A 293 -4.48 1.72 19.32
C GLU A 293 -5.85 2.41 19.45
N ARG A 294 -6.93 1.71 19.08
CA ARG A 294 -8.31 2.23 19.27
C ARG A 294 -8.65 2.47 20.73
N GLN A 295 -8.35 1.49 21.61
CA GLN A 295 -8.63 1.62 23.04
C GLN A 295 -7.93 2.84 23.65
N LEU A 296 -6.66 3.09 23.25
CA LEU A 296 -5.89 4.22 23.78
C LEU A 296 -6.42 5.57 23.28
N ARG A 297 -6.92 5.66 22.04
CA ARG A 297 -7.55 6.89 21.51
C ARG A 297 -8.89 7.17 22.18
N GLY A 298 -9.71 6.15 22.45
CA GLY A 298 -10.99 6.30 23.15
C GLY A 298 -10.84 6.79 24.59
N THR A 299 -9.77 6.40 25.29
CA THR A 299 -9.48 6.88 26.65
C THR A 299 -8.85 8.28 26.71
N ALA A 300 -8.24 8.75 25.63
CA ALA A 300 -7.64 10.08 25.55
C ALA A 300 -8.67 11.17 25.16
N GLY A 301 -9.74 10.82 24.45
CA GLY A 301 -10.84 11.73 24.07
C GLY A 301 -11.90 11.94 25.13
N GLY A 302 -11.86 11.17 26.23
CA GLY A 302 -12.79 11.28 27.37
C GLY A 302 -12.22 12.06 28.57
N ARG A 303 -11.11 12.73 28.43
CA ARG A 303 -10.53 13.67 29.41
C ARG A 303 -10.43 15.07 28.77
#